data_906aa61f20034bd8445dc46b9e77b381
#
_entry.id   906aa61f20034bd8445dc46b9e77b381
#
_cell.length_a   1.000
_cell.length_b   1.000
_cell.length_c   1.000
_cell.angle_alpha   90.00
_cell.angle_beta   90.00
_cell.angle_gamma   90.00
#
_symmetry.space_group_name_H-M   'P 1'
#
loop_
_entity.id
_entity.type
_entity.pdbx_description
1 polymer ?
#
loop_
_entity_poly.entity_id
_entity_poly.type
_entity_poly.pdbx_seq_one_letter_code
_entity_poly.pdbx_strand_id
1 'polypeptide(L)'
;MTSFIGKESTRMLILLASFCLSPLSFGEALVVDEAIQSGEATAAALTRNYYDMAVNCGSPTAPAFLCSGVVARTTNAGTFDPWDHSEFSRKTGAVSFSYLRADSKFGAAPWGNNEARHGYIFYPTLHAPQGKIRPSIICYFPYDGATIYRSKPGARGCHDSITQFVYPLSKPCNEQNIFTAKAWLAHFRRVSYGNPASCAWMLNDALDEQAVANFNAGLQVRKLVELEVGGASFNFKNHNELRIETWPEKNPIPLPIQAFFWISGSNDLAASKIDQKKYHERTNGLFVPIVRVTLPPNPQSHFSFQYVSADQAIPAVVPTPALVAPTVPKAYSSVSGDRLNTSDIYRDEYLIVQLPTDGIAAADTLSIRWGGRVPYSSPPVLYGELPANKQVQIPRTEVVDSIGLTVPVSYTIKKSDTGETMESEARFLTIDPQALFLPAPSYSSGTVTVNAPAPSGSTLRVRAVGDSVLDTTHQLVTASRPNLFVLDPIWVSKNKGRTVEINYSVFTKLSPQWLFSQVLRVQL
;
A
#
# COMPACT_ATOMS: atom_id res chain seq x y z
N MET A 1 -36.42 47.94 -57.56
CA MET A 1 -36.03 46.84 -58.45
C MET A 1 -35.58 45.68 -57.61
N THR A 2 -36.42 44.87 -57.31
CA THR A 2 -36.66 43.45 -57.26
C THR A 2 -35.48 42.56 -57.65
N SER A 3 -35.04 41.69 -56.74
CA SER A 3 -34.68 40.31 -57.09
C SER A 3 -34.75 39.39 -55.87
N PHE A 4 -35.54 38.40 -55.98
CA PHE A 4 -35.71 37.22 -55.13
C PHE A 4 -34.53 36.25 -55.30
N ILE A 5 -34.02 35.68 -54.20
CA ILE A 5 -33.32 34.42 -54.27
C ILE A 5 -33.72 33.55 -53.05
N GLY A 6 -34.07 32.31 -53.36
CA GLY A 6 -34.72 31.36 -52.51
C GLY A 6 -33.84 30.77 -51.43
N LYS A 7 -34.51 30.35 -50.35
CA LYS A 7 -33.99 29.51 -49.26
C LYS A 7 -34.14 28.04 -49.62
N GLU A 8 -33.06 27.33 -49.75
CA GLU A 8 -33.06 25.90 -49.62
C GLU A 8 -32.73 25.51 -48.18
N SER A 9 -33.68 24.82 -47.57
CA SER A 9 -33.58 24.28 -46.21
C SER A 9 -32.95 22.90 -46.27
N THR A 10 -31.68 22.79 -45.89
CA THR A 10 -31.05 21.49 -45.63
C THR A 10 -31.34 21.09 -44.18
N ARG A 11 -32.25 20.16 -43.97
CA ARG A 11 -32.53 19.53 -42.67
C ARG A 11 -31.38 18.57 -42.35
N MET A 12 -30.51 18.97 -41.44
CA MET A 12 -29.50 18.11 -40.81
C MET A 12 -30.18 17.31 -39.70
N LEU A 13 -30.33 16.02 -39.91
CA LEU A 13 -30.84 15.05 -38.93
C LEU A 13 -29.75 14.81 -37.91
N ILE A 14 -29.85 15.40 -36.71
CA ILE A 14 -28.99 15.08 -35.58
C ILE A 14 -29.54 13.84 -34.90
N LEU A 15 -28.86 12.69 -35.10
CA LEU A 15 -29.08 11.49 -34.30
C LEU A 15 -28.45 11.73 -32.91
N LEU A 16 -29.27 12.02 -31.93
CA LEU A 16 -28.92 11.98 -30.51
C LEU A 16 -28.82 10.51 -30.10
N ALA A 17 -27.59 9.99 -30.08
CA ALA A 17 -27.28 8.75 -29.38
C ALA A 17 -27.35 9.03 -27.87
N SER A 18 -28.47 8.66 -27.26
CA SER A 18 -28.61 8.61 -25.80
C SER A 18 -27.66 7.54 -25.25
N PHE A 19 -26.48 7.96 -24.82
CA PHE A 19 -25.67 7.16 -23.92
C PHE A 19 -26.39 7.14 -22.56
N CYS A 20 -27.07 6.05 -22.27
CA CYS A 20 -27.47 5.72 -20.91
C CYS A 20 -26.19 5.51 -20.05
N LEU A 21 -25.70 6.57 -19.46
CA LEU A 21 -24.80 6.49 -18.32
C LEU A 21 -25.63 5.97 -17.15
N SER A 22 -25.60 4.66 -16.94
CA SER A 22 -26.06 4.09 -15.69
C SER A 22 -25.26 4.72 -14.57
N PRO A 23 -25.89 5.32 -13.56
CA PRO A 23 -25.15 5.76 -12.38
C PRO A 23 -24.56 4.52 -11.74
N LEU A 24 -23.23 4.45 -11.67
CA LEU A 24 -22.55 3.51 -10.80
C LEU A 24 -23.06 3.79 -9.38
N SER A 25 -23.95 2.95 -8.91
CA SER A 25 -24.41 2.96 -7.53
C SER A 25 -23.23 2.55 -6.64
N PHE A 26 -22.51 3.53 -6.11
CA PHE A 26 -21.61 3.35 -4.98
C PHE A 26 -22.46 3.10 -3.75
N GLY A 27 -22.87 1.87 -3.53
CA GLY A 27 -23.78 1.55 -2.43
C GLY A 27 -23.86 0.07 -2.08
N GLU A 28 -22.91 -0.75 -2.53
CA GLU A 28 -22.75 -2.06 -1.93
C GLU A 28 -21.82 -1.93 -0.73
N ALA A 29 -22.37 -2.23 0.46
CA ALA A 29 -21.57 -2.47 1.64
C ALA A 29 -20.57 -3.58 1.28
N LEU A 30 -19.29 -3.20 1.12
CA LEU A 30 -18.22 -4.15 0.86
C LEU A 30 -18.21 -5.15 2.01
N VAL A 31 -18.70 -6.34 1.76
CA VAL A 31 -18.48 -7.49 2.63
C VAL A 31 -16.98 -7.74 2.59
N VAL A 32 -16.32 -7.28 3.62
CA VAL A 32 -14.88 -7.49 3.79
C VAL A 32 -14.73 -8.91 4.26
N ASP A 33 -14.29 -9.78 3.37
CA ASP A 33 -13.71 -11.05 3.74
C ASP A 33 -12.31 -10.75 4.33
N GLU A 34 -12.31 -10.21 5.54
CA GLU A 34 -11.09 -9.94 6.29
C GLU A 34 -10.55 -11.28 6.76
N ALA A 35 -9.50 -11.75 6.12
CA ALA A 35 -8.64 -12.73 6.73
C ALA A 35 -8.28 -12.22 8.13
N ILE A 36 -8.77 -12.89 9.16
CA ILE A 36 -8.52 -12.53 10.57
C ILE A 36 -7.02 -12.67 10.78
N GLN A 37 -6.29 -11.55 10.71
CA GLN A 37 -4.88 -11.58 11.06
C GLN A 37 -4.76 -11.85 12.56
N SER A 38 -3.98 -12.85 12.93
CA SER A 38 -3.67 -13.05 14.34
C SER A 38 -3.00 -11.80 14.92
N GLY A 39 -3.17 -11.56 16.19
CA GLY A 39 -2.56 -10.40 16.84
C GLY A 39 -1.04 -10.41 16.72
N GLU A 40 -0.41 -11.59 16.75
CA GLU A 40 1.02 -11.79 16.56
C GLU A 40 1.44 -11.42 15.12
N ALA A 41 0.70 -11.85 14.12
CA ALA A 41 0.97 -11.51 12.72
C ALA A 41 0.86 -10.00 12.49
N THR A 42 -0.14 -9.35 13.11
CA THR A 42 -0.31 -7.90 13.06
C THR A 42 0.89 -7.17 13.69
N ALA A 43 1.31 -7.56 14.91
CA ALA A 43 2.45 -6.95 15.57
C ALA A 43 3.76 -7.15 14.79
N ALA A 44 3.95 -8.33 14.20
CA ALA A 44 5.07 -8.63 13.32
C ALA A 44 5.03 -7.79 12.03
N ALA A 45 3.86 -7.60 11.42
CA ALA A 45 3.68 -6.75 10.24
C ALA A 45 4.01 -5.28 10.55
N LEU A 46 3.53 -4.75 11.67
CA LEU A 46 3.84 -3.39 12.12
C LEU A 46 5.33 -3.20 12.35
N THR A 47 5.98 -4.17 12.96
CA THR A 47 7.45 -4.15 13.17
C THR A 47 8.18 -4.12 11.85
N ARG A 48 7.82 -4.98 10.88
CA ARG A 48 8.42 -4.96 9.54
C ARG A 48 8.22 -3.63 8.84
N ASN A 49 6.98 -3.15 8.78
CA ASN A 49 6.66 -1.88 8.13
C ASN A 49 7.43 -0.71 8.75
N TYR A 50 7.61 -0.72 10.07
CA TYR A 50 8.37 0.30 10.78
C TYR A 50 9.85 0.32 10.38
N TYR A 51 10.46 -0.84 10.16
CA TYR A 51 11.86 -0.97 9.75
C TYR A 51 12.07 -0.93 8.23
N ASP A 52 11.01 -0.99 7.44
CA ASP A 52 11.11 -0.88 5.99
C ASP A 52 11.38 0.59 5.59
N MET A 53 12.60 0.84 5.11
CA MET A 53 13.07 2.14 4.66
C MET A 53 12.92 2.33 3.15
N ALA A 54 11.88 1.74 2.56
CA ALA A 54 11.61 1.90 1.14
C ALA A 54 11.56 3.38 0.71
N VAL A 55 12.09 3.65 -0.46
CA VAL A 55 12.02 4.99 -1.10
C VAL A 55 10.71 5.14 -1.87
N ASN A 56 10.20 4.04 -2.38
CA ASN A 56 8.90 3.92 -3.03
C ASN A 56 8.39 2.47 -2.89
N CYS A 57 7.17 2.22 -3.30
CA CYS A 57 6.54 0.92 -3.20
C CYS A 57 6.62 0.13 -4.52
N GLY A 58 7.84 -0.01 -5.07
CA GLY A 58 8.07 -0.78 -6.30
C GLY A 58 7.69 -0.04 -7.59
N SER A 59 7.26 1.22 -7.48
CA SER A 59 6.96 2.09 -8.61
C SER A 59 7.41 3.52 -8.32
N PRO A 60 7.97 4.26 -9.30
CA PRO A 60 8.31 5.66 -9.13
C PRO A 60 7.10 6.56 -8.83
N THR A 61 5.89 6.06 -9.03
CA THR A 61 4.63 6.75 -8.75
C THR A 61 3.95 6.30 -7.46
N ALA A 62 4.56 5.39 -6.69
CA ALA A 62 4.00 4.85 -5.46
C ALA A 62 4.82 5.27 -4.23
N PRO A 63 4.39 6.32 -3.51
CA PRO A 63 5.10 6.79 -2.32
C PRO A 63 5.26 5.73 -1.23
N ALA A 64 6.35 5.81 -0.48
CA ALA A 64 6.72 4.82 0.52
C ALA A 64 5.64 4.56 1.60
N PHE A 65 4.80 5.55 1.93
CA PHE A 65 3.73 5.37 2.91
C PHE A 65 2.67 4.32 2.50
N LEU A 66 2.64 3.92 1.23
CA LEU A 66 1.71 2.90 0.75
C LEU A 66 2.12 1.47 1.13
N CYS A 67 3.37 1.24 1.47
CA CYS A 67 3.91 -0.11 1.73
C CYS A 67 4.83 -0.20 2.94
N SER A 68 5.27 0.92 3.50
CA SER A 68 6.20 0.98 4.62
C SER A 68 5.73 1.96 5.68
N GLY A 69 6.38 1.93 6.84
CA GLY A 69 6.01 2.76 7.97
C GLY A 69 4.73 2.32 8.67
N VAL A 70 4.39 3.02 9.73
CA VAL A 70 3.18 2.81 10.54
C VAL A 70 2.41 4.12 10.59
N VAL A 71 1.17 4.10 10.10
CA VAL A 71 0.27 5.26 10.10
C VAL A 71 -0.63 5.16 11.32
N ALA A 72 -0.41 6.03 12.29
CA ALA A 72 -1.08 5.93 13.57
C ALA A 72 -1.70 7.27 14.02
N ARG A 73 -2.76 7.17 14.81
CA ARG A 73 -3.41 8.32 15.43
C ARG A 73 -3.74 8.02 16.87
N THR A 74 -3.41 8.94 17.76
CA THR A 74 -3.92 8.93 19.15
C THR A 74 -5.31 9.53 19.21
N THR A 75 -6.10 9.05 20.15
CA THR A 75 -7.44 9.54 20.44
C THR A 75 -7.58 9.81 21.94
N ASN A 76 -8.44 10.77 22.29
CA ASN A 76 -8.86 10.97 23.67
C ASN A 76 -10.07 10.10 23.95
N ALA A 77 -10.05 9.37 25.05
CA ALA A 77 -11.19 8.56 25.47
C ALA A 77 -12.48 9.39 25.53
N GLY A 78 -13.51 8.92 24.83
CA GLY A 78 -14.85 9.48 24.91
C GLY A 78 -15.16 10.67 24.02
N THR A 79 -14.21 11.20 23.23
CA THR A 79 -14.47 12.33 22.35
C THR A 79 -15.01 11.95 20.97
N PHE A 80 -14.60 10.83 20.43
CA PHE A 80 -15.14 10.24 19.20
C PHE A 80 -14.63 8.81 19.02
N ASP A 81 -15.40 8.02 18.35
CA ASP A 81 -14.94 6.69 17.94
C ASP A 81 -13.88 6.83 16.86
N PRO A 82 -12.79 6.05 16.87
CA PRO A 82 -11.69 6.19 15.93
C PRO A 82 -12.07 6.08 14.45
N TRP A 83 -13.09 5.31 14.16
CA TRP A 83 -13.63 5.08 12.83
C TRP A 83 -14.84 5.99 12.52
N ASP A 84 -15.29 6.75 13.50
CA ASP A 84 -16.38 7.69 13.34
C ASP A 84 -15.82 9.07 13.03
N HIS A 85 -16.39 9.72 12.05
CA HIS A 85 -15.91 11.01 11.61
C HIS A 85 -16.48 12.10 12.51
N SER A 86 -15.63 12.69 13.34
CA SER A 86 -16.00 13.81 14.17
C SER A 86 -16.50 14.98 13.33
N GLU A 87 -17.33 15.85 13.93
CA GLU A 87 -17.77 17.08 13.27
C GLU A 87 -16.58 17.95 12.85
N PHE A 88 -15.47 17.87 13.58
CA PHE A 88 -14.23 18.56 13.24
C PHE A 88 -13.59 17.98 11.96
N SER A 89 -13.47 16.66 11.85
CA SER A 89 -12.95 16.03 10.63
C SER A 89 -13.86 16.29 9.42
N ARG A 90 -15.16 16.39 9.63
CA ARG A 90 -16.12 16.79 8.61
C ARG A 90 -15.88 18.22 8.13
N LYS A 91 -15.60 19.16 9.03
CA LYS A 91 -15.29 20.56 8.67
C LYS A 91 -13.98 20.67 7.91
N THR A 92 -12.96 19.93 8.31
CA THR A 92 -11.64 19.94 7.66
C THR A 92 -11.58 19.07 6.41
N GLY A 93 -12.49 18.13 6.24
CA GLY A 93 -12.52 17.13 5.16
C GLY A 93 -11.40 16.11 5.22
N ALA A 94 -10.54 16.19 6.23
CA ALA A 94 -9.38 15.32 6.40
C ALA A 94 -9.05 15.11 7.87
N VAL A 95 -8.33 14.03 8.14
CA VAL A 95 -7.84 13.68 9.48
C VAL A 95 -6.32 13.56 9.43
N SER A 96 -5.67 14.01 10.49
CA SER A 96 -4.21 13.96 10.63
C SER A 96 -3.77 12.68 11.30
N PHE A 97 -2.72 12.09 10.78
CA PHE A 97 -2.05 10.91 11.28
C PHE A 97 -0.57 11.16 11.44
N SER A 98 0.07 10.45 12.35
CA SER A 98 1.52 10.37 12.42
C SER A 98 2.00 9.21 11.56
N TYR A 99 3.08 9.44 10.80
CA TYR A 99 3.77 8.42 10.05
C TYR A 99 5.08 8.06 10.77
N LEU A 100 5.19 6.82 11.23
CA LEU A 100 6.32 6.33 12.01
C LEU A 100 7.16 5.39 11.15
N ARG A 101 8.47 5.66 11.08
CA ARG A 101 9.44 4.80 10.41
C ARG A 101 10.79 4.90 11.11
N ALA A 102 11.60 3.87 11.07
CA ALA A 102 12.85 3.79 11.82
C ALA A 102 13.87 4.88 11.46
N ASP A 103 13.84 5.38 10.23
CA ASP A 103 14.69 6.46 9.73
C ASP A 103 14.06 7.86 9.82
N SER A 104 12.78 7.96 10.16
CA SER A 104 12.07 9.21 10.42
C SER A 104 11.62 9.27 11.87
N LYS A 105 12.59 9.18 12.76
CA LYS A 105 12.33 9.06 14.19
C LYS A 105 11.71 10.32 14.77
N PHE A 106 10.78 10.08 15.65
CA PHE A 106 10.27 11.07 16.57
C PHE A 106 10.89 10.85 17.95
N GLY A 107 10.97 11.91 18.73
CA GLY A 107 11.33 11.79 20.13
C GLY A 107 10.34 10.92 20.93
N ALA A 108 10.52 10.84 22.23
CA ALA A 108 9.72 9.98 23.13
C ALA A 108 8.20 10.25 23.16
N ALA A 109 7.72 11.28 22.49
CA ALA A 109 6.28 11.60 22.37
C ALA A 109 5.91 11.91 20.91
N PRO A 110 5.71 10.91 20.07
CA PRO A 110 5.50 11.09 18.62
C PRO A 110 4.15 11.70 18.25
N TRP A 111 3.23 11.85 19.17
CA TRP A 111 1.82 12.08 18.92
C TRP A 111 1.29 13.42 19.43
N GLY A 112 2.13 14.43 19.47
CA GLY A 112 1.71 15.76 19.86
C GLY A 112 1.60 16.02 21.37
N ASN A 113 0.84 17.02 21.77
CA ASN A 113 0.65 17.45 23.16
C ASN A 113 -0.18 16.47 23.98
N ASN A 114 0.17 15.20 24.05
CA ASN A 114 -0.88 14.29 24.34
C ASN A 114 -0.84 13.66 25.68
N GLU A 115 -1.89 13.94 26.32
CA GLU A 115 -2.39 13.17 27.42
C GLU A 115 -2.87 11.79 26.94
N ALA A 116 -3.38 11.68 25.70
CA ALA A 116 -3.85 10.41 25.13
C ALA A 116 -2.72 9.49 24.73
N ARG A 117 -2.74 8.28 25.26
CA ARG A 117 -1.72 7.26 25.04
C ARG A 117 -2.28 5.96 24.48
N HIS A 118 -3.35 6.08 23.73
CA HIS A 118 -3.99 5.02 22.98
C HIS A 118 -4.52 5.57 21.65
N GLY A 119 -4.93 4.69 20.76
CA GLY A 119 -5.46 5.05 19.46
C GLY A 119 -5.52 3.87 18.51
N TYR A 120 -5.36 4.16 17.24
CA TYR A 120 -5.48 3.16 16.18
C TYR A 120 -4.46 3.36 15.08
N ILE A 121 -4.15 2.28 14.40
CA ILE A 121 -3.17 2.14 13.33
C ILE A 121 -3.91 1.70 12.07
N PHE A 122 -3.54 2.30 10.93
CA PHE A 122 -4.13 1.97 9.64
C PHE A 122 -3.26 1.02 8.84
N TYR A 123 -3.91 0.26 7.97
CA TYR A 123 -3.20 -0.43 6.92
C TYR A 123 -2.57 0.58 5.96
N PRO A 124 -1.31 0.41 5.57
CA PRO A 124 -0.81 0.97 4.32
C PRO A 124 -1.74 0.50 3.19
N THR A 125 -2.11 1.40 2.29
CA THR A 125 -3.18 1.11 1.30
C THR A 125 -2.91 -0.07 0.39
N LEU A 126 -1.63 -0.40 0.10
CA LEU A 126 -1.27 -1.58 -0.69
C LEU A 126 -1.42 -2.89 0.08
N HIS A 127 -1.36 -2.84 1.41
CA HIS A 127 -1.45 -4.01 2.27
C HIS A 127 -2.83 -4.14 2.94
N ALA A 128 -3.74 -3.22 2.65
CA ALA A 128 -5.10 -3.32 3.15
C ALA A 128 -5.79 -4.56 2.55
N PRO A 129 -6.63 -5.25 3.32
CA PRO A 129 -7.47 -6.33 2.80
C PRO A 129 -8.24 -5.88 1.57
N GLN A 130 -8.55 -6.84 0.67
CA GLN A 130 -9.29 -6.54 -0.55
C GLN A 130 -10.59 -5.80 -0.28
N GLY A 131 -10.97 -4.92 -1.20
CA GLY A 131 -12.19 -4.14 -1.09
C GLY A 131 -12.09 -2.92 -0.19
N LYS A 132 -10.98 -2.69 0.48
CA LYS A 132 -10.79 -1.44 1.24
C LYS A 132 -10.57 -0.28 0.29
N ILE A 133 -11.29 0.80 0.57
CA ILE A 133 -11.13 2.03 -0.17
C ILE A 133 -9.74 2.58 0.10
N ARG A 134 -9.05 2.92 -0.97
CA ARG A 134 -7.76 3.59 -0.88
C ARG A 134 -8.00 5.01 -0.36
N PRO A 135 -7.52 5.36 0.84
CA PRO A 135 -7.66 6.71 1.33
C PRO A 135 -6.86 7.67 0.44
N SER A 136 -7.48 8.79 0.09
CA SER A 136 -6.80 9.89 -0.58
C SER A 136 -5.87 10.57 0.42
N ILE A 137 -4.56 10.57 0.14
CA ILE A 137 -3.57 11.24 0.97
C ILE A 137 -3.29 12.60 0.39
N ILE A 138 -3.65 13.63 1.13
CA ILE A 138 -3.71 14.98 0.64
C ILE A 138 -2.35 15.67 0.72
N CYS A 139 -1.71 15.59 1.88
CA CYS A 139 -0.44 16.26 2.12
C CYS A 139 0.33 15.67 3.30
N TYR A 140 1.61 16.03 3.34
CA TYR A 140 2.55 15.64 4.38
C TYR A 140 3.26 16.87 4.96
N PHE A 141 3.10 17.05 6.26
CA PHE A 141 3.87 18.00 7.06
C PHE A 141 5.01 17.24 7.76
N PRO A 142 6.28 17.60 7.56
CA PRO A 142 7.38 16.97 8.29
C PRO A 142 7.33 17.23 9.80
N TYR A 143 6.61 18.29 10.21
CA TYR A 143 6.25 18.62 11.58
C TYR A 143 4.77 19.01 11.64
N ASP A 144 4.15 18.84 12.82
CA ASP A 144 2.77 19.19 13.04
C ASP A 144 2.44 20.63 12.55
N GLY A 145 1.62 20.71 11.55
CA GLY A 145 1.15 21.97 10.96
C GLY A 145 0.01 22.60 11.71
N ALA A 146 -0.55 21.93 12.73
CA ALA A 146 -1.72 22.36 13.51
C ALA A 146 -2.87 22.87 12.61
N THR A 147 -3.11 22.23 11.48
CA THR A 147 -4.12 22.65 10.50
C THR A 147 -5.53 22.51 11.05
N ILE A 148 -6.21 23.64 11.25
CA ILE A 148 -7.54 23.67 11.85
C ILE A 148 -8.65 23.77 10.79
N TYR A 149 -8.35 24.32 9.62
CA TYR A 149 -9.37 24.61 8.62
C TYR A 149 -9.01 24.12 7.21
N ARG A 150 -10.02 23.63 6.51
CA ARG A 150 -10.05 23.53 5.07
C ARG A 150 -10.32 24.91 4.51
N SER A 151 -9.27 25.74 4.37
CA SER A 151 -9.43 27.16 4.20
C SER A 151 -9.98 27.59 2.83
N LYS A 152 -9.93 26.73 1.82
CA LYS A 152 -10.51 26.99 0.49
C LYS A 152 -10.85 25.67 -0.23
N PRO A 153 -11.90 25.66 -1.11
CA PRO A 153 -12.07 24.60 -2.07
C PRO A 153 -10.78 24.38 -2.85
N GLY A 154 -10.24 23.17 -2.85
CA GLY A 154 -8.99 22.79 -3.51
C GLY A 154 -7.73 22.86 -2.64
N ALA A 155 -7.72 23.55 -1.51
CA ALA A 155 -6.57 23.56 -0.59
C ALA A 155 -6.49 22.31 0.31
N ARG A 156 -7.60 21.61 0.46
CA ARG A 156 -7.74 20.33 1.13
C ARG A 156 -7.04 20.18 2.50
N GLY A 157 -6.84 21.31 3.22
CA GLY A 157 -6.22 21.28 4.55
C GLY A 157 -4.69 21.16 4.55
N CYS A 158 -4.01 21.48 3.44
CA CYS A 158 -2.54 21.53 3.36
C CYS A 158 -1.97 22.91 3.71
N HIS A 159 -2.79 23.87 4.06
CA HIS A 159 -2.37 25.18 4.54
C HIS A 159 -2.21 25.14 6.06
N ASP A 160 -1.16 25.79 6.56
CA ASP A 160 -0.94 25.95 7.99
C ASP A 160 -1.95 26.94 8.58
N SER A 161 -2.63 26.53 9.66
CA SER A 161 -3.64 27.35 10.32
C SER A 161 -3.09 28.28 11.40
N ILE A 162 -1.92 27.99 11.94
CA ILE A 162 -1.32 28.84 12.98
C ILE A 162 -1.05 30.22 12.44
N THR A 163 -0.75 30.32 11.15
CA THR A 163 -0.49 31.59 10.47
C THR A 163 -1.73 32.44 10.22
N GLN A 164 -2.96 31.94 10.43
CA GLN A 164 -4.18 32.72 10.24
C GLN A 164 -4.27 33.95 11.15
N PHE A 165 -3.65 33.89 12.31
CA PHE A 165 -3.70 34.99 13.28
C PHE A 165 -2.58 36.03 13.12
N VAL A 166 -1.53 35.75 12.35
CA VAL A 166 -0.32 36.57 12.30
C VAL A 166 0.14 36.88 10.88
N TYR A 167 -0.11 36.02 9.89
CA TYR A 167 0.34 36.18 8.50
C TYR A 167 -0.71 35.65 7.51
N PRO A 168 -0.67 36.10 6.25
CA PRO A 168 -1.48 35.53 5.20
C PRO A 168 -1.17 34.02 5.10
N LEU A 169 -2.22 33.20 4.99
CA LEU A 169 -2.19 31.73 4.93
C LEU A 169 -0.94 31.23 4.21
N SER A 170 -0.11 30.45 4.90
CA SER A 170 1.05 29.86 4.25
C SER A 170 0.56 28.91 3.15
N LYS A 171 1.11 29.10 1.97
CA LYS A 171 0.81 28.24 0.83
C LYS A 171 1.48 26.89 0.99
N PRO A 172 0.96 25.82 0.35
CA PRO A 172 1.67 24.55 0.26
C PRO A 172 3.10 24.73 -0.25
N CYS A 173 4.02 23.87 0.18
CA CYS A 173 5.42 23.92 -0.23
C CYS A 173 5.60 23.92 -1.77
N ASN A 174 4.79 23.13 -2.47
CA ASN A 174 4.79 23.06 -3.93
C ASN A 174 4.51 24.42 -4.58
N GLU A 175 3.58 25.20 -4.04
CA GLU A 175 3.25 26.53 -4.54
C GLU A 175 4.31 27.59 -4.22
N GLN A 176 5.22 27.26 -3.31
CA GLN A 176 6.35 28.13 -2.93
C GLN A 176 7.68 27.68 -3.55
N ASN A 177 7.64 26.74 -4.49
CA ASN A 177 8.82 26.13 -5.12
C ASN A 177 9.79 25.46 -4.12
N ILE A 178 9.24 24.91 -3.04
CA ILE A 178 10.00 24.18 -2.02
C ILE A 178 9.84 22.68 -2.30
N PHE A 179 10.82 22.07 -2.98
CA PHE A 179 10.79 20.68 -3.40
C PHE A 179 11.84 19.79 -2.72
N THR A 180 12.67 20.35 -1.84
CA THR A 180 13.72 19.59 -1.16
C THR A 180 13.70 19.84 0.35
N ALA A 181 14.20 18.89 1.11
CA ALA A 181 14.35 18.99 2.56
C ALA A 181 15.19 20.22 2.97
N LYS A 182 16.27 20.48 2.24
CA LYS A 182 17.15 21.65 2.50
C LYS A 182 16.43 22.98 2.26
N ALA A 183 15.66 23.09 1.17
CA ALA A 183 14.85 24.27 0.89
C ALA A 183 13.75 24.48 1.95
N TRP A 184 13.10 23.38 2.39
CA TRP A 184 12.11 23.43 3.46
C TRP A 184 12.73 23.94 4.77
N LEU A 185 13.89 23.43 5.15
CA LEU A 185 14.58 23.82 6.36
C LEU A 185 15.01 25.30 6.32
N ALA A 186 15.49 25.78 5.18
CA ALA A 186 15.84 27.19 4.96
C ALA A 186 14.58 28.09 5.05
N HIS A 187 13.46 27.66 4.46
CA HIS A 187 12.18 28.38 4.55
C HIS A 187 11.71 28.45 6.01
N PHE A 188 11.69 27.33 6.69
CA PHE A 188 11.27 27.21 8.08
C PHE A 188 12.07 28.13 9.00
N ARG A 189 13.40 28.15 8.89
CA ARG A 189 14.29 29.02 9.67
C ARG A 189 14.05 30.51 9.42
N ARG A 190 13.67 30.88 8.19
CA ARG A 190 13.41 32.28 7.83
C ARG A 190 12.11 32.80 8.44
N VAL A 191 11.12 31.96 8.58
CA VAL A 191 9.76 32.35 9.00
C VAL A 191 9.54 32.23 10.51
N SER A 192 10.39 31.48 11.22
CA SER A 192 10.15 31.14 12.63
C SER A 192 10.68 32.17 13.62
N TYR A 193 10.12 33.35 13.65
CA TYR A 193 10.21 34.20 14.85
C TYR A 193 9.08 33.81 15.82
N GLY A 194 9.33 32.78 16.65
CA GLY A 194 8.49 32.46 17.78
C GLY A 194 7.32 31.48 17.54
N ASN A 195 6.85 31.31 16.29
CA ASN A 195 5.90 30.29 15.89
C ASN A 195 6.33 29.64 14.58
N PRO A 196 6.57 28.32 14.56
CA PRO A 196 7.01 27.65 13.37
C PRO A 196 5.87 27.56 12.35
N ALA A 197 5.95 28.36 11.31
CA ALA A 197 5.13 28.17 10.12
C ALA A 197 5.77 27.09 9.26
N SER A 198 5.22 25.88 9.25
CA SER A 198 5.64 24.84 8.33
C SER A 198 4.72 24.81 7.11
N CYS A 199 5.27 24.59 5.93
CA CYS A 199 4.43 24.24 4.78
C CYS A 199 4.38 22.72 4.62
N ALA A 200 3.26 22.22 4.11
CA ALA A 200 3.11 20.83 3.71
C ALA A 200 3.43 20.64 2.23
N TRP A 201 3.95 19.50 1.85
CA TRP A 201 3.92 19.06 0.48
C TRP A 201 2.56 18.47 0.13
N MET A 202 1.95 19.00 -0.92
CA MET A 202 0.78 18.38 -1.52
C MET A 202 1.22 17.10 -2.20
N LEU A 203 0.53 16.02 -1.88
CA LEU A 203 0.79 14.71 -2.48
C LEU A 203 -0.19 14.40 -3.61
N ASN A 204 -1.21 15.27 -3.78
CA ASN A 204 -2.32 15.13 -4.73
C ASN A 204 -2.87 13.69 -4.79
N ASP A 205 -4.11 13.52 -5.17
CA ASP A 205 -4.73 12.18 -5.27
C ASP A 205 -4.08 11.30 -6.36
N ALA A 206 -3.31 11.91 -7.24
CA ALA A 206 -2.51 11.21 -8.22
C ALA A 206 -1.19 10.77 -7.58
N LEU A 207 -1.01 9.46 -7.49
CA LEU A 207 0.28 8.89 -7.19
C LEU A 207 1.17 9.09 -8.43
N ASP A 208 2.00 10.10 -8.38
CA ASP A 208 2.95 10.45 -9.42
C ASP A 208 4.37 10.50 -8.86
N GLU A 209 5.35 10.67 -9.73
CA GLU A 209 6.76 10.76 -9.35
C GLU A 209 7.02 11.96 -8.42
N GLN A 210 6.27 13.04 -8.60
CA GLN A 210 6.39 14.23 -7.78
C GLN A 210 5.89 13.97 -6.35
N ALA A 211 4.82 13.21 -6.17
CA ALA A 211 4.34 12.81 -4.85
C ALA A 211 5.38 11.94 -4.12
N VAL A 212 6.04 11.01 -4.82
CA VAL A 212 7.15 10.22 -4.27
C VAL A 212 8.30 11.12 -3.85
N ALA A 213 8.73 12.04 -4.71
CA ALA A 213 9.81 12.97 -4.43
C ALA A 213 9.49 13.88 -3.23
N ASN A 214 8.28 14.44 -3.19
CA ASN A 214 7.79 15.31 -2.12
C ASN A 214 7.74 14.58 -0.78
N PHE A 215 7.20 13.37 -0.75
CA PHE A 215 7.13 12.56 0.46
C PHE A 215 8.53 12.24 1.00
N ASN A 216 9.44 11.82 0.12
CA ASN A 216 10.83 11.53 0.49
C ASN A 216 11.57 12.79 0.97
N ALA A 217 11.34 13.93 0.35
CA ALA A 217 11.89 15.21 0.83
C ALA A 217 11.41 15.51 2.25
N GLY A 218 10.13 15.27 2.54
CA GLY A 218 9.57 15.44 3.87
C GLY A 218 10.18 14.51 4.93
N LEU A 219 10.43 13.25 4.59
CA LEU A 219 11.13 12.32 5.48
C LEU A 219 12.58 12.77 5.76
N GLN A 220 13.26 13.30 4.74
CA GLN A 220 14.63 13.80 4.89
C GLN A 220 14.73 15.06 5.76
N VAL A 221 13.68 15.90 5.82
CA VAL A 221 13.67 17.06 6.71
C VAL A 221 13.98 16.66 8.14
N ARG A 222 13.31 15.63 8.61
CA ARG A 222 13.49 15.14 9.99
C ARG A 222 14.93 14.73 10.26
N LYS A 223 15.51 13.96 9.35
CA LYS A 223 16.89 13.50 9.43
C LYS A 223 17.88 14.67 9.43
N LEU A 224 17.67 15.68 8.61
CA LEU A 224 18.52 16.87 8.55
C LEU A 224 18.44 17.69 9.85
N VAL A 225 17.24 17.86 10.40
CA VAL A 225 17.06 18.59 11.67
C VAL A 225 17.79 17.89 12.82
N GLU A 226 17.73 16.58 12.90
CA GLU A 226 18.44 15.80 13.91
C GLU A 226 19.96 15.94 13.78
N LEU A 227 20.49 16.00 12.55
CA LEU A 227 21.92 16.15 12.28
C LEU A 227 22.44 17.58 12.50
N GLU A 228 21.68 18.61 12.07
CA GLU A 228 22.17 19.98 12.06
C GLU A 228 21.97 20.71 13.39
N VAL A 229 21.04 20.30 14.21
CA VAL A 229 20.59 21.09 15.38
C VAL A 229 20.92 20.42 16.72
N GLY A 230 21.48 19.23 16.71
CA GLY A 230 21.82 18.52 17.96
C GLY A 230 20.63 18.27 18.89
N GLY A 231 19.41 18.30 18.36
CA GLY A 231 18.19 17.88 19.07
C GLY A 231 17.67 18.79 20.18
N ALA A 232 18.41 19.82 20.60
CA ALA A 232 18.15 20.48 21.89
C ALA A 232 17.42 21.83 21.82
N SER A 233 17.28 22.48 20.68
CA SER A 233 16.83 23.88 20.66
C SER A 233 15.57 24.20 19.86
N PHE A 234 14.86 23.21 19.35
CA PHE A 234 13.59 23.44 18.68
C PHE A 234 12.44 22.92 19.52
N ASN A 235 11.54 23.81 19.93
CA ASN A 235 10.23 23.47 20.50
C ASN A 235 9.31 22.90 19.38
N PHE A 236 9.83 21.96 18.59
CA PHE A 236 9.01 21.28 17.61
C PHE A 236 8.11 20.29 18.32
N LYS A 237 6.85 20.29 17.94
CA LYS A 237 5.97 19.19 18.23
C LYS A 237 6.60 17.90 17.68
N ASN A 238 6.60 16.87 18.50
CA ASN A 238 7.39 15.67 18.28
C ASN A 238 6.83 14.71 17.21
N HIS A 239 5.86 15.13 16.38
CA HIS A 239 5.25 14.30 15.34
C HIS A 239 5.22 15.00 13.99
N ASN A 240 5.17 14.22 12.92
CA ASN A 240 4.81 14.67 11.58
C ASN A 240 3.30 14.55 11.40
N GLU A 241 2.81 15.09 10.31
CA GLU A 241 1.38 15.05 10.04
C GLU A 241 1.14 14.59 8.60
N LEU A 242 0.56 13.40 8.46
CA LEU A 242 0.04 12.89 7.21
C LEU A 242 -1.46 13.16 7.17
N ARG A 243 -1.92 13.97 6.22
CA ARG A 243 -3.34 14.32 6.07
C ARG A 243 -4.01 13.35 5.13
N ILE A 244 -5.02 12.66 5.65
CA ILE A 244 -5.82 11.69 4.89
C ILE A 244 -7.23 12.27 4.72
N GLU A 245 -7.71 12.30 3.47
CA GLU A 245 -9.08 12.73 3.17
C GLU A 245 -10.06 11.65 3.68
N THR A 246 -10.96 12.08 4.54
CA THR A 246 -11.97 11.21 5.13
C THR A 246 -13.39 11.63 4.75
N TRP A 247 -13.53 12.83 4.17
CA TRP A 247 -14.78 13.42 3.73
C TRP A 247 -14.59 14.06 2.35
N PRO A 248 -14.58 13.27 1.26
CA PRO A 248 -14.37 13.84 -0.08
C PRO A 248 -15.48 14.80 -0.48
N GLU A 249 -16.73 14.52 -0.10
CA GLU A 249 -17.87 15.40 -0.35
C GLU A 249 -18.78 15.49 0.88
N LYS A 250 -19.75 14.61 0.99
CA LYS A 250 -20.74 14.58 2.08
C LYS A 250 -20.69 13.31 2.92
N ASN A 251 -20.11 12.26 2.37
CA ASN A 251 -20.06 10.94 2.99
C ASN A 251 -18.65 10.61 3.49
N PRO A 252 -18.51 10.04 4.68
CA PRO A 252 -17.23 9.59 5.18
C PRO A 252 -16.72 8.38 4.40
N ILE A 253 -15.40 8.29 4.26
CA ILE A 253 -14.74 7.09 3.73
C ILE A 253 -14.34 6.20 4.92
N PRO A 254 -14.74 4.93 4.93
CA PRO A 254 -14.27 3.98 5.93
C PRO A 254 -12.74 3.85 5.89
N LEU A 255 -12.10 3.91 7.05
CA LEU A 255 -10.67 3.78 7.15
C LEU A 255 -10.30 2.34 7.54
N PRO A 256 -9.32 1.72 6.86
CA PRO A 256 -8.91 0.35 7.14
C PRO A 256 -8.07 0.29 8.43
N ILE A 257 -8.68 -0.06 9.56
CA ILE A 257 -7.99 -0.18 10.83
C ILE A 257 -7.24 -1.51 10.88
N GLN A 258 -5.93 -1.45 11.10
CA GLN A 258 -5.04 -2.60 11.25
C GLN A 258 -4.94 -3.07 12.70
N ALA A 259 -4.86 -2.12 13.63
CA ALA A 259 -4.77 -2.39 15.05
C ALA A 259 -5.29 -1.21 15.89
N PHE A 260 -5.82 -1.50 17.05
CA PHE A 260 -5.83 -0.56 18.16
C PHE A 260 -4.48 -0.62 18.87
N PHE A 261 -4.11 0.43 19.58
CA PHE A 261 -2.89 0.41 20.37
C PHE A 261 -3.02 1.19 21.68
N TRP A 262 -2.16 0.84 22.60
CA TRP A 262 -1.89 1.62 23.80
C TRP A 262 -0.37 1.71 24.04
N ILE A 263 0.05 2.79 24.70
CA ILE A 263 1.46 3.01 24.99
C ILE A 263 1.80 2.33 26.33
N SER A 264 2.78 1.43 26.29
CA SER A 264 3.27 0.68 27.45
C SER A 264 3.65 1.63 28.59
N GLY A 265 3.19 1.32 29.80
CA GLY A 265 3.42 2.15 30.98
C GLY A 265 2.41 3.28 31.17
N SER A 266 1.43 3.46 30.26
CA SER A 266 0.28 4.34 30.49
C SER A 266 -0.89 3.57 31.12
N ASN A 267 -1.91 4.31 31.53
CA ASN A 267 -3.14 3.74 32.07
C ASN A 267 -4.23 3.55 31.00
N ASP A 268 -3.89 3.68 29.71
CA ASP A 268 -4.87 3.82 28.63
C ASP A 268 -5.27 2.48 27.98
N LEU A 269 -4.80 1.35 28.50
CA LEU A 269 -5.22 0.03 28.04
C LEU A 269 -6.74 -0.15 28.09
N ALA A 270 -7.38 0.36 29.15
CA ALA A 270 -8.83 0.28 29.31
C ALA A 270 -9.56 1.00 28.18
N ALA A 271 -9.06 2.15 27.73
CA ALA A 271 -9.62 2.89 26.61
C ALA A 271 -9.47 2.14 25.29
N SER A 272 -8.30 1.54 25.01
CA SER A 272 -8.11 0.69 23.84
C SER A 272 -9.05 -0.52 23.82
N LYS A 273 -9.30 -1.10 24.99
CA LYS A 273 -10.28 -2.20 25.14
C LYS A 273 -11.72 -1.76 24.81
N ILE A 274 -12.10 -0.56 25.22
CA ILE A 274 -13.41 0.01 24.88
C ILE A 274 -13.51 0.22 23.37
N ASP A 275 -12.48 0.76 22.74
CA ASP A 275 -12.45 1.01 21.29
C ASP A 275 -12.53 -0.30 20.50
N GLN A 276 -11.75 -1.32 20.88
CA GLN A 276 -11.81 -2.65 20.25
C GLN A 276 -13.23 -3.24 20.34
N LYS A 277 -13.84 -3.21 21.53
CA LYS A 277 -15.19 -3.76 21.74
C LYS A 277 -16.23 -3.06 20.90
N LYS A 278 -16.25 -1.73 20.88
CA LYS A 278 -17.17 -0.95 20.07
C LYS A 278 -16.99 -1.21 18.58
N TYR A 279 -15.74 -1.30 18.10
CA TYR A 279 -15.47 -1.59 16.70
C TYR A 279 -15.99 -2.96 16.30
N HIS A 280 -15.72 -3.98 17.12
CA HIS A 280 -16.22 -5.33 16.93
C HIS A 280 -17.76 -5.36 16.86
N GLU A 281 -18.43 -4.68 17.78
CA GLU A 281 -19.91 -4.58 17.81
C GLU A 281 -20.45 -3.89 16.54
N ARG A 282 -19.82 -2.82 16.07
CA ARG A 282 -20.26 -2.06 14.90
C ARG A 282 -19.94 -2.71 13.56
N THR A 283 -18.97 -3.58 13.53
CA THR A 283 -18.50 -4.27 12.30
C THR A 283 -18.99 -5.72 12.20
N ASN A 284 -20.03 -6.08 12.97
CA ASN A 284 -20.61 -7.43 12.98
C ASN A 284 -19.59 -8.53 13.31
N GLY A 285 -18.70 -8.27 14.24
CA GLY A 285 -17.80 -9.28 14.77
C GLY A 285 -16.37 -9.24 14.24
N LEU A 286 -15.98 -8.22 13.47
CA LEU A 286 -14.58 -8.11 13.05
C LEU A 286 -13.64 -7.97 14.25
N PHE A 287 -12.65 -8.84 14.31
CA PHE A 287 -11.58 -8.76 15.30
C PHE A 287 -10.44 -7.89 14.78
N VAL A 288 -10.13 -6.81 15.49
CA VAL A 288 -8.94 -5.99 15.27
C VAL A 288 -8.12 -6.03 16.55
N PRO A 289 -6.85 -6.50 16.53
CA PRO A 289 -6.08 -6.67 17.75
C PRO A 289 -5.69 -5.35 18.40
N ILE A 290 -5.50 -5.38 19.72
CA ILE A 290 -4.83 -4.32 20.46
C ILE A 290 -3.32 -4.66 20.49
N VAL A 291 -2.50 -3.73 20.06
CA VAL A 291 -1.05 -3.84 20.07
C VAL A 291 -0.45 -2.93 21.14
N ARG A 292 0.43 -3.46 21.95
CA ARG A 292 1.21 -2.69 22.92
C ARG A 292 2.34 -1.99 22.18
N VAL A 293 2.42 -0.67 22.29
CA VAL A 293 3.48 0.14 21.71
C VAL A 293 4.42 0.59 22.81
N THR A 294 5.70 0.25 22.69
CA THR A 294 6.73 0.77 23.61
C THR A 294 7.46 1.91 22.93
N LEU A 295 7.49 3.05 23.61
CA LEU A 295 8.21 4.23 23.13
C LEU A 295 9.73 4.04 23.27
N PRO A 296 10.51 4.59 22.32
CA PRO A 296 11.96 4.58 22.44
C PRO A 296 12.40 5.41 23.67
N PRO A 297 13.23 4.88 24.55
CA PRO A 297 13.71 5.60 25.74
C PRO A 297 14.66 6.75 25.40
N ASN A 298 15.21 6.77 24.19
CA ASN A 298 16.10 7.82 23.69
C ASN A 298 15.99 7.93 22.16
N PRO A 299 16.49 9.00 21.53
CA PRO A 299 16.41 9.21 20.09
C PRO A 299 17.06 8.13 19.21
N GLN A 300 18.01 7.36 19.75
CA GLN A 300 18.71 6.28 19.04
C GLN A 300 17.95 4.95 19.09
N SER A 301 17.00 4.83 20.02
CA SER A 301 16.17 3.64 20.18
C SER A 301 15.00 3.62 19.18
N HIS A 302 14.30 2.52 19.12
CA HIS A 302 13.20 2.28 18.19
C HIS A 302 11.89 1.96 18.91
N PHE A 303 10.78 2.19 18.24
CA PHE A 303 9.49 1.70 18.68
C PHE A 303 9.45 0.17 18.61
N SER A 304 8.72 -0.44 19.53
CA SER A 304 8.38 -1.86 19.43
C SER A 304 6.87 -2.05 19.49
N PHE A 305 6.40 -3.06 18.78
CA PHE A 305 5.00 -3.43 18.66
C PHE A 305 4.85 -4.87 19.14
N GLN A 306 3.99 -5.11 20.13
CA GLN A 306 3.79 -6.41 20.73
C GLN A 306 2.30 -6.72 20.85
N TYR A 307 1.91 -7.92 20.45
CA TYR A 307 0.62 -8.47 20.80
C TYR A 307 0.70 -9.14 22.18
N VAL A 308 -0.29 -8.88 23.01
CA VAL A 308 -0.43 -9.52 24.33
C VAL A 308 -1.89 -9.92 24.50
N SER A 309 -2.15 -11.22 24.62
CA SER A 309 -3.51 -11.75 24.70
C SER A 309 -4.31 -11.18 25.88
N ALA A 310 -3.67 -10.93 27.01
CA ALA A 310 -4.29 -10.31 28.19
C ALA A 310 -4.72 -8.85 27.97
N ASP A 311 -4.16 -8.18 26.97
CA ASP A 311 -4.50 -6.80 26.62
C ASP A 311 -5.80 -6.70 25.80
N GLN A 312 -6.33 -7.82 25.29
CA GLN A 312 -7.54 -7.81 24.46
C GLN A 312 -8.81 -7.68 25.30
N ALA A 313 -9.79 -6.91 24.79
CA ALA A 313 -11.14 -6.84 25.37
C ALA A 313 -12.01 -8.01 24.94
N ILE A 314 -11.79 -8.43 23.70
CA ILE A 314 -12.47 -9.54 23.08
C ILE A 314 -11.43 -10.64 23.07
N PRO A 315 -11.71 -11.84 23.66
CA PRO A 315 -10.83 -12.95 23.43
C PRO A 315 -10.70 -13.07 21.91
N ALA A 316 -9.45 -13.07 21.43
CA ALA A 316 -9.23 -13.56 20.08
C ALA A 316 -10.06 -14.84 20.02
N VAL A 317 -10.99 -14.92 19.06
CA VAL A 317 -11.59 -16.22 18.75
C VAL A 317 -10.38 -17.12 18.69
N VAL A 318 -10.24 -18.05 19.66
CA VAL A 318 -9.12 -18.99 19.64
C VAL A 318 -9.27 -19.66 18.30
N PRO A 319 -8.41 -19.33 17.31
CA PRO A 319 -8.58 -19.98 16.04
C PRO A 319 -8.53 -21.46 16.38
N THR A 320 -9.49 -22.22 15.92
CA THR A 320 -9.30 -23.67 15.76
C THR A 320 -7.86 -23.85 15.32
N PRO A 321 -7.05 -24.72 15.92
CA PRO A 321 -5.58 -24.64 15.93
C PRO A 321 -5.07 -24.11 14.59
N ALA A 322 -4.46 -22.93 14.63
CA ALA A 322 -4.16 -22.16 13.42
C ALA A 322 -3.35 -23.06 12.50
N LEU A 323 -3.84 -23.25 11.30
CA LEU A 323 -3.10 -24.02 10.31
C LEU A 323 -1.75 -23.33 10.12
N VAL A 324 -0.68 -24.08 10.29
CA VAL A 324 0.70 -23.57 10.24
C VAL A 324 0.93 -22.89 8.90
N ALA A 325 1.62 -21.76 8.91
CA ALA A 325 1.97 -21.03 7.69
C ALA A 325 2.72 -21.94 6.69
N PRO A 326 2.50 -21.79 5.39
CA PRO A 326 3.23 -22.55 4.38
C PRO A 326 4.71 -22.15 4.36
N THR A 327 5.56 -22.99 3.77
CA THR A 327 6.97 -22.67 3.55
C THR A 327 7.25 -22.46 2.07
N VAL A 328 8.25 -21.62 1.78
CA VAL A 328 8.72 -21.35 0.40
C VAL A 328 10.17 -21.81 0.32
N PRO A 329 10.45 -23.01 -0.26
CA PRO A 329 11.79 -23.61 -0.22
C PRO A 329 12.91 -22.76 -0.84
N LYS A 330 12.58 -21.89 -1.82
CA LYS A 330 13.54 -20.96 -2.43
C LYS A 330 13.72 -19.65 -1.67
N ALA A 331 12.93 -19.41 -0.62
CA ALA A 331 13.14 -18.26 0.24
C ALA A 331 14.37 -18.47 1.11
N TYR A 332 15.10 -17.39 1.35
CA TYR A 332 16.20 -17.33 2.30
C TYR A 332 15.87 -16.42 3.47
N SER A 333 16.35 -16.74 4.66
CA SER A 333 16.12 -15.94 5.84
C SER A 333 17.12 -14.80 5.93
N SER A 334 16.64 -13.62 6.28
CA SER A 334 17.45 -12.44 6.56
C SER A 334 17.05 -11.83 7.92
N VAL A 335 17.80 -10.85 8.38
CA VAL A 335 17.45 -10.12 9.61
C VAL A 335 16.11 -9.40 9.54
N SER A 336 15.61 -9.12 8.32
CA SER A 336 14.32 -8.48 8.05
C SER A 336 13.20 -9.47 7.70
N GLY A 337 13.41 -10.78 7.88
CA GLY A 337 12.47 -11.84 7.56
C GLY A 337 12.83 -12.64 6.30
N ASP A 338 11.89 -13.42 5.82
CA ASP A 338 12.12 -14.27 4.65
C ASP A 338 12.08 -13.47 3.35
N ARG A 339 13.00 -13.80 2.47
CA ARG A 339 13.20 -13.08 1.21
C ARG A 339 13.32 -14.05 0.04
N LEU A 340 12.99 -13.58 -1.15
CA LEU A 340 13.11 -14.33 -2.40
C LEU A 340 13.82 -13.48 -3.45
N ASN A 341 14.93 -14.00 -3.97
CA ASN A 341 15.58 -13.40 -5.13
C ASN A 341 14.92 -13.92 -6.41
N THR A 342 14.38 -12.99 -7.21
CA THR A 342 13.68 -13.35 -8.46
C THR A 342 14.58 -14.00 -9.51
N SER A 343 15.91 -13.80 -9.44
CA SER A 343 16.87 -14.50 -10.31
C SER A 343 16.84 -16.02 -10.11
N ASP A 344 16.52 -16.48 -8.88
CA ASP A 344 16.50 -17.91 -8.53
C ASP A 344 15.31 -18.64 -9.16
N ILE A 345 14.30 -17.90 -9.62
CA ILE A 345 13.12 -18.44 -10.29
C ILE A 345 13.05 -18.10 -11.78
N TYR A 346 14.13 -17.54 -12.35
CA TYR A 346 14.11 -17.11 -13.77
C TYR A 346 13.75 -18.23 -14.74
N ARG A 347 14.20 -19.45 -14.47
CA ARG A 347 13.94 -20.63 -15.33
C ARG A 347 12.69 -21.39 -14.99
N ASP A 348 12.09 -21.10 -13.83
CA ASP A 348 10.90 -21.80 -13.36
C ASP A 348 9.64 -21.18 -13.97
N GLU A 349 8.62 -21.98 -14.14
CA GLU A 349 7.28 -21.50 -14.49
C GLU A 349 6.49 -21.10 -13.24
N TYR A 350 6.83 -21.70 -12.11
CA TYR A 350 6.12 -21.57 -10.84
C TYR A 350 7.07 -21.41 -9.68
N LEU A 351 6.64 -20.66 -8.68
CA LEU A 351 7.21 -20.71 -7.34
C LEU A 351 6.55 -21.87 -6.58
N ILE A 352 7.37 -22.71 -5.99
CA ILE A 352 6.88 -23.83 -5.18
C ILE A 352 6.62 -23.35 -3.75
N VAL A 353 5.43 -23.64 -3.25
CA VAL A 353 5.02 -23.45 -1.86
C VAL A 353 4.76 -24.83 -1.27
N GLN A 354 5.37 -25.11 -0.14
CA GLN A 354 5.21 -26.38 0.57
C GLN A 354 4.27 -26.20 1.75
N LEU A 355 3.31 -27.08 1.83
CA LEU A 355 2.31 -27.10 2.88
C LEU A 355 2.75 -28.00 4.03
N PRO A 356 2.29 -27.73 5.26
CA PRO A 356 2.44 -28.68 6.37
C PRO A 356 1.66 -29.97 6.10
N THR A 357 2.07 -31.04 6.74
CA THR A 357 1.43 -32.37 6.60
C THR A 357 0.38 -32.63 7.65
N ASP A 358 0.42 -31.92 8.77
CA ASP A 358 -0.38 -32.19 9.94
C ASP A 358 -1.72 -31.44 9.92
N GLY A 359 -2.77 -32.09 10.35
CA GLY A 359 -4.09 -31.49 10.56
C GLY A 359 -4.96 -31.33 9.31
N ILE A 360 -4.53 -31.82 8.13
CA ILE A 360 -5.27 -31.75 6.87
C ILE A 360 -5.63 -33.15 6.38
N ALA A 361 -6.92 -33.37 6.19
CA ALA A 361 -7.41 -34.67 5.67
C ALA A 361 -7.25 -34.74 4.14
N ALA A 362 -7.07 -35.95 3.61
CA ALA A 362 -6.91 -36.14 2.16
C ALA A 362 -8.11 -35.66 1.34
N ALA A 363 -9.31 -35.69 1.91
CA ALA A 363 -10.54 -35.23 1.28
C ALA A 363 -10.80 -33.72 1.41
N ASP A 364 -9.98 -32.99 2.17
CA ASP A 364 -10.11 -31.55 2.32
C ASP A 364 -9.70 -30.85 1.01
N THR A 365 -10.39 -29.76 0.69
CA THR A 365 -10.06 -28.94 -0.49
C THR A 365 -9.22 -27.75 -0.08
N LEU A 366 -8.16 -27.48 -0.82
CA LEU A 366 -7.17 -26.45 -0.52
C LEU A 366 -7.02 -25.47 -1.66
N SER A 367 -6.79 -24.17 -1.33
CA SER A 367 -6.34 -23.12 -2.25
C SER A 367 -5.22 -22.32 -1.60
N ILE A 368 -4.14 -22.07 -2.36
CA ILE A 368 -3.07 -21.16 -1.93
C ILE A 368 -3.46 -19.72 -2.22
N ARG A 369 -3.09 -18.79 -1.32
CA ARG A 369 -3.28 -17.36 -1.47
C ARG A 369 -1.94 -16.65 -1.54
N TRP A 370 -1.83 -15.73 -2.49
CA TRP A 370 -0.68 -14.86 -2.69
C TRP A 370 -1.13 -13.41 -2.66
N GLY A 371 -0.76 -12.67 -1.63
CA GLY A 371 -1.13 -11.25 -1.47
C GLY A 371 -0.18 -10.28 -2.15
N GLY A 372 0.13 -10.53 -3.43
CA GLY A 372 1.00 -9.66 -4.23
C GLY A 372 0.34 -8.35 -4.67
N ARG A 373 0.96 -7.67 -5.64
CA ARG A 373 0.40 -6.44 -6.24
C ARG A 373 -1.01 -6.65 -6.78
N VAL A 374 -1.22 -7.80 -7.39
CA VAL A 374 -2.55 -8.32 -7.71
C VAL A 374 -2.72 -9.58 -6.87
N PRO A 375 -3.73 -9.66 -6.01
CA PRO A 375 -3.97 -10.86 -5.23
C PRO A 375 -4.30 -12.05 -6.14
N TYR A 376 -3.67 -13.19 -5.84
CA TYR A 376 -3.89 -14.43 -6.56
C TYR A 376 -4.35 -15.53 -5.61
N SER A 377 -5.29 -16.34 -6.07
CA SER A 377 -5.69 -17.58 -5.41
C SER A 377 -5.61 -18.73 -6.40
N SER A 378 -4.95 -19.82 -6.01
CA SER A 378 -4.91 -21.01 -6.88
C SER A 378 -6.30 -21.61 -7.04
N PRO A 379 -6.56 -22.31 -8.13
CA PRO A 379 -7.71 -23.20 -8.19
C PRO A 379 -7.74 -24.16 -6.98
N PRO A 380 -8.92 -24.49 -6.45
CA PRO A 380 -9.05 -25.44 -5.36
C PRO A 380 -8.62 -26.84 -5.82
N VAL A 381 -7.83 -27.53 -4.99
CA VAL A 381 -7.36 -28.89 -5.23
C VAL A 381 -7.62 -29.76 -4.00
N LEU A 382 -7.86 -31.04 -4.18
CA LEU A 382 -7.95 -31.98 -3.07
C LEU A 382 -6.55 -32.21 -2.47
N TYR A 383 -6.46 -32.13 -1.14
CA TYR A 383 -5.18 -32.30 -0.46
C TYR A 383 -4.56 -33.68 -0.71
N GLY A 384 -5.39 -34.70 -0.85
CA GLY A 384 -4.96 -36.05 -1.18
C GLY A 384 -4.36 -36.21 -2.58
N GLU A 385 -4.75 -35.35 -3.53
CA GLU A 385 -4.25 -35.37 -4.91
C GLU A 385 -2.91 -34.62 -5.07
N LEU A 386 -2.51 -33.84 -4.05
CA LEU A 386 -1.21 -33.20 -4.08
C LEU A 386 -0.06 -34.23 -4.08
N PRO A 387 1.09 -33.88 -4.67
CA PRO A 387 2.30 -34.71 -4.59
C PRO A 387 2.64 -35.09 -3.16
N ALA A 388 3.39 -36.17 -2.97
CA ALA A 388 3.74 -36.70 -1.65
C ALA A 388 4.41 -35.64 -0.74
N ASN A 389 5.16 -34.69 -1.33
CA ASN A 389 5.80 -33.59 -0.63
C ASN A 389 4.85 -32.38 -0.40
N LYS A 390 3.54 -32.52 -0.69
CA LYS A 390 2.51 -31.51 -0.42
C LYS A 390 2.87 -30.12 -0.97
N GLN A 391 3.28 -30.06 -2.21
CA GLN A 391 3.65 -28.84 -2.90
C GLN A 391 2.51 -28.27 -3.75
N VAL A 392 2.37 -26.94 -3.72
CA VAL A 392 1.45 -26.16 -4.54
C VAL A 392 2.27 -25.13 -5.32
N GLN A 393 1.76 -24.72 -6.48
CA GLN A 393 2.44 -23.84 -7.41
C GLN A 393 1.79 -22.45 -7.44
N ILE A 394 2.62 -21.42 -7.39
CA ILE A 394 2.22 -20.03 -7.67
C ILE A 394 2.84 -19.63 -9.01
N PRO A 395 2.07 -19.12 -9.98
CA PRO A 395 2.62 -18.68 -11.25
C PRO A 395 3.75 -17.67 -11.06
N ARG A 396 4.83 -17.81 -11.81
CA ARG A 396 5.97 -16.88 -11.75
C ARG A 396 5.55 -15.43 -12.01
N THR A 397 4.56 -15.21 -12.85
CA THR A 397 4.02 -13.88 -13.16
C THR A 397 3.54 -13.16 -11.92
N GLU A 398 2.88 -13.84 -10.99
CA GLU A 398 2.43 -13.26 -9.73
C GLU A 398 3.61 -12.85 -8.83
N VAL A 399 4.68 -13.65 -8.86
CA VAL A 399 5.88 -13.39 -8.06
C VAL A 399 6.64 -12.18 -8.60
N VAL A 400 6.92 -12.15 -9.92
CA VAL A 400 7.67 -11.03 -10.51
C VAL A 400 6.88 -9.72 -10.52
N ASP A 401 5.55 -9.80 -10.54
CA ASP A 401 4.68 -8.64 -10.41
C ASP A 401 4.72 -8.02 -9.00
N SER A 402 5.26 -8.76 -8.03
CA SER A 402 5.38 -8.37 -6.63
C SER A 402 6.81 -7.96 -6.23
N ILE A 403 7.71 -7.74 -7.19
CA ILE A 403 9.10 -7.30 -6.92
C ILE A 403 9.11 -6.02 -6.08
N GLY A 404 9.92 -6.03 -5.02
CA GLY A 404 10.03 -4.93 -4.07
C GLY A 404 8.94 -4.92 -2.98
N LEU A 405 7.97 -5.84 -3.02
CA LEU A 405 6.92 -5.94 -2.02
C LEU A 405 7.21 -7.07 -1.01
N THR A 406 6.67 -6.92 0.20
CA THR A 406 6.49 -8.03 1.14
C THR A 406 5.08 -8.55 1.00
N VAL A 407 4.95 -9.80 0.60
CA VAL A 407 3.66 -10.44 0.30
C VAL A 407 3.30 -11.48 1.35
N PRO A 408 2.06 -11.52 1.85
CA PRO A 408 1.56 -12.62 2.63
C PRO A 408 1.30 -13.83 1.72
N VAL A 409 1.76 -15.00 2.15
CA VAL A 409 1.49 -16.30 1.53
C VAL A 409 0.75 -17.13 2.56
N SER A 410 -0.48 -17.48 2.27
CA SER A 410 -1.34 -18.33 3.12
C SER A 410 -2.05 -19.38 2.28
N TYR A 411 -2.79 -20.26 2.91
CA TYR A 411 -3.68 -21.18 2.23
C TYR A 411 -5.00 -21.30 2.98
N THR A 412 -6.04 -21.63 2.25
CA THR A 412 -7.35 -21.94 2.82
C THR A 412 -7.64 -23.43 2.66
N ILE A 413 -8.27 -24.01 3.64
CA ILE A 413 -8.76 -25.39 3.63
C ILE A 413 -10.27 -25.37 3.84
N LYS A 414 -10.99 -26.00 2.93
CA LYS A 414 -12.39 -26.34 3.15
C LYS A 414 -12.46 -27.79 3.64
N LYS A 415 -12.89 -27.97 4.88
CA LYS A 415 -13.04 -29.28 5.51
C LYS A 415 -14.12 -30.09 4.80
N SER A 416 -13.80 -31.32 4.48
CA SER A 416 -14.72 -32.24 3.78
C SER A 416 -15.86 -32.74 4.64
N ASP A 417 -15.65 -32.85 5.96
CA ASP A 417 -16.60 -33.33 6.94
C ASP A 417 -17.59 -32.29 7.43
N THR A 418 -17.13 -31.06 7.66
CA THR A 418 -17.95 -29.95 8.21
C THR A 418 -18.35 -28.92 7.17
N GLY A 419 -17.64 -28.84 6.02
CA GLY A 419 -17.77 -27.77 5.04
C GLY A 419 -17.20 -26.43 5.51
N GLU A 420 -16.62 -26.37 6.71
CA GLU A 420 -15.99 -25.18 7.27
C GLU A 420 -14.74 -24.80 6.47
N THR A 421 -14.54 -23.51 6.28
CA THR A 421 -13.34 -22.97 5.64
C THR A 421 -12.42 -22.38 6.70
N MET A 422 -11.20 -22.88 6.75
CA MET A 422 -10.14 -22.43 7.65
C MET A 422 -9.02 -21.77 6.84
N GLU A 423 -8.37 -20.76 7.39
CA GLU A 423 -7.20 -20.13 6.80
C GLU A 423 -5.96 -20.38 7.66
N SER A 424 -4.82 -20.59 7.00
CA SER A 424 -3.54 -20.72 7.68
C SER A 424 -3.01 -19.39 8.16
N GLU A 425 -2.07 -19.43 9.09
CA GLU A 425 -1.19 -18.28 9.31
C GLU A 425 -0.51 -17.89 8.00
N ALA A 426 -0.26 -16.58 7.83
CA ALA A 426 0.43 -16.09 6.67
C ALA A 426 1.96 -16.09 6.88
N ARG A 427 2.69 -16.63 5.91
CA ARG A 427 4.13 -16.41 5.79
C ARG A 427 4.35 -15.14 5.00
N PHE A 428 5.08 -14.20 5.55
CA PHE A 428 5.42 -12.96 4.86
C PHE A 428 6.75 -13.14 4.13
N LEU A 429 6.72 -12.94 2.82
CA LEU A 429 7.85 -13.12 1.93
C LEU A 429 8.18 -11.81 1.22
N THR A 430 9.36 -11.26 1.45
CA THR A 430 9.83 -10.08 0.71
C THR A 430 10.43 -10.51 -0.61
N ILE A 431 9.85 -10.05 -1.71
CA ILE A 431 10.42 -10.23 -3.04
C ILE A 431 11.48 -9.16 -3.24
N ASP A 432 12.72 -9.57 -3.41
CA ASP A 432 13.83 -8.64 -3.48
C ASP A 432 13.63 -7.56 -4.52
N PRO A 433 13.90 -6.29 -4.18
CA PRO A 433 13.89 -5.23 -5.16
C PRO A 433 15.00 -5.46 -6.18
N GLN A 434 14.75 -5.04 -7.40
CA GLN A 434 15.75 -5.09 -8.47
C GLN A 434 16.35 -3.70 -8.73
N ALA A 435 17.56 -3.68 -9.30
CA ALA A 435 18.33 -2.45 -9.50
C ALA A 435 17.67 -1.46 -10.49
N LEU A 436 16.76 -1.93 -11.33
CA LEU A 436 16.11 -1.14 -12.37
C LEU A 436 14.61 -1.45 -12.37
N PHE A 437 13.79 -0.42 -12.26
CA PHE A 437 12.35 -0.57 -12.47
C PHE A 437 12.05 -0.77 -13.96
N LEU A 438 11.32 -1.84 -14.27
CA LEU A 438 10.89 -2.18 -15.62
C LEU A 438 9.36 -2.11 -15.71
N PRO A 439 8.79 -1.11 -16.41
CA PRO A 439 7.35 -0.97 -16.55
C PRO A 439 6.75 -2.15 -17.33
N ALA A 440 5.45 -2.38 -17.17
CA ALA A 440 4.74 -3.37 -17.96
C ALA A 440 4.85 -3.07 -19.47
N PRO A 441 4.91 -4.10 -20.33
CA PRO A 441 4.83 -3.89 -21.78
C PRO A 441 3.43 -3.42 -22.18
N SER A 442 3.27 -2.98 -23.43
CA SER A 442 1.95 -2.78 -24.04
C SER A 442 1.71 -3.85 -25.11
N TYR A 443 0.42 -4.11 -25.38
CA TYR A 443 0.00 -5.10 -26.37
C TYR A 443 -1.03 -4.49 -27.33
N SER A 444 -0.85 -4.76 -28.62
CA SER A 444 -1.83 -4.40 -29.65
C SER A 444 -1.73 -5.37 -30.82
N SER A 445 -2.86 -5.94 -31.22
CA SER A 445 -3.00 -6.74 -32.46
C SER A 445 -1.91 -7.80 -32.65
N GLY A 446 -1.64 -8.60 -31.63
CA GLY A 446 -0.63 -9.68 -31.68
C GLY A 446 0.82 -9.24 -31.44
N THR A 447 1.06 -7.94 -31.25
CA THR A 447 2.40 -7.38 -31.03
C THR A 447 2.54 -6.84 -29.63
N VAL A 448 3.59 -7.26 -28.94
CA VAL A 448 4.03 -6.73 -27.66
C VAL A 448 5.08 -5.67 -27.88
N THR A 449 4.86 -4.48 -27.36
CA THR A 449 5.79 -3.36 -27.44
C THR A 449 6.45 -3.18 -26.08
N VAL A 450 7.79 -3.19 -26.07
CA VAL A 450 8.60 -3.07 -24.86
C VAL A 450 9.45 -1.81 -24.91
N ASN A 451 9.20 -0.90 -23.96
CA ASN A 451 9.99 0.31 -23.73
C ASN A 451 10.89 0.08 -22.50
N ALA A 452 11.89 -0.80 -22.62
CA ALA A 452 12.76 -1.12 -21.50
C ALA A 452 13.75 0.03 -21.25
N PRO A 453 13.83 0.60 -20.03
CA PRO A 453 14.82 1.60 -19.64
C PRO A 453 16.18 0.93 -19.38
N ALA A 454 16.64 0.08 -20.30
CA ALA A 454 17.86 -0.69 -20.18
C ALA A 454 18.91 -0.22 -21.20
N PRO A 455 20.22 -0.33 -20.86
CA PRO A 455 21.29 0.06 -21.78
C PRO A 455 21.21 -0.71 -23.11
N SER A 456 21.58 -0.03 -24.21
CA SER A 456 21.72 -0.68 -25.52
C SER A 456 22.64 -1.88 -25.44
N GLY A 457 22.27 -2.96 -26.11
CA GLY A 457 23.01 -4.23 -26.09
C GLY A 457 22.68 -5.14 -24.91
N SER A 458 21.74 -4.74 -24.03
CA SER A 458 21.12 -5.66 -23.06
C SER A 458 20.29 -6.71 -23.79
N THR A 459 20.18 -7.90 -23.22
CA THR A 459 19.35 -8.98 -23.78
C THR A 459 17.93 -8.89 -23.23
N LEU A 460 16.93 -8.98 -24.09
CA LEU A 460 15.51 -8.84 -23.79
C LEU A 460 14.73 -10.06 -24.28
N ARG A 461 13.75 -10.52 -23.52
CA ARG A 461 12.82 -11.59 -23.88
C ARG A 461 11.42 -11.30 -23.30
N VAL A 462 10.38 -11.57 -24.07
CA VAL A 462 8.98 -11.50 -23.63
C VAL A 462 8.50 -12.90 -23.26
N ARG A 463 7.74 -12.98 -22.18
CA ARG A 463 6.94 -14.14 -21.79
C ARG A 463 5.47 -13.77 -21.81
N ALA A 464 4.65 -14.60 -22.43
CA ALA A 464 3.21 -14.52 -22.40
C ALA A 464 2.63 -15.81 -21.80
N VAL A 465 1.72 -15.68 -20.85
CA VAL A 465 1.08 -16.79 -20.12
C VAL A 465 -0.42 -16.74 -20.36
N GLY A 466 -0.96 -17.80 -20.90
CA GLY A 466 -2.38 -18.01 -21.16
C GLY A 466 -2.72 -19.48 -21.00
N ASP A 467 -3.33 -20.10 -22.00
CA ASP A 467 -3.59 -21.53 -22.06
C ASP A 467 -2.28 -22.35 -22.01
N SER A 468 -1.22 -21.75 -22.50
CA SER A 468 0.15 -22.25 -22.44
C SER A 468 1.13 -21.08 -22.30
N VAL A 469 2.35 -21.38 -21.86
CA VAL A 469 3.42 -20.38 -21.77
C VAL A 469 4.07 -20.23 -23.14
N LEU A 470 4.25 -18.98 -23.57
CA LEU A 470 4.99 -18.60 -24.78
C LEU A 470 6.17 -17.72 -24.39
N ASP A 471 7.39 -18.20 -24.62
CA ASP A 471 8.62 -17.44 -24.49
C ASP A 471 9.14 -17.06 -25.88
N THR A 472 9.38 -15.77 -26.11
CA THR A 472 9.97 -15.32 -27.37
C THR A 472 11.48 -15.60 -27.44
N THR A 473 12.06 -15.53 -28.61
CA THR A 473 13.52 -15.51 -28.77
C THR A 473 14.10 -14.24 -28.13
N HIS A 474 15.37 -14.32 -27.71
CA HIS A 474 16.08 -13.18 -27.17
C HIS A 474 16.36 -12.14 -28.27
N GLN A 475 16.19 -10.86 -27.93
CA GLN A 475 16.56 -9.72 -28.77
C GLN A 475 17.49 -8.79 -27.99
N LEU A 476 18.30 -8.01 -28.70
CA LEU A 476 19.11 -6.97 -28.09
C LEU A 476 18.31 -5.67 -28.01
N VAL A 477 18.38 -5.01 -26.84
CA VAL A 477 17.78 -3.70 -26.64
C VAL A 477 18.43 -2.68 -27.57
N THR A 478 17.60 -1.94 -28.32
CA THR A 478 18.02 -0.80 -29.15
C THR A 478 17.67 0.50 -28.47
N ALA A 479 18.64 1.39 -28.29
CA ALA A 479 18.53 2.59 -27.45
C ALA A 479 17.50 3.65 -27.91
N SER A 480 17.03 3.59 -29.14
CA SER A 480 16.24 4.69 -29.74
C SER A 480 14.86 4.28 -30.25
N ARG A 481 14.46 3.02 -30.08
CA ARG A 481 13.19 2.50 -30.58
C ARG A 481 12.59 1.50 -29.61
N PRO A 482 11.24 1.42 -29.53
CA PRO A 482 10.57 0.32 -28.84
C PRO A 482 11.01 -1.03 -29.44
N ASN A 483 11.19 -2.03 -28.58
CA ASN A 483 11.45 -3.39 -29.04
C ASN A 483 10.08 -4.07 -29.27
N LEU A 484 9.88 -4.59 -30.47
CA LEU A 484 8.62 -5.21 -30.88
C LEU A 484 8.78 -6.73 -30.92
N PHE A 485 7.83 -7.43 -30.31
CA PHE A 485 7.74 -8.88 -30.31
C PHE A 485 6.38 -9.31 -30.86
N VAL A 486 6.40 -9.96 -32.00
CA VAL A 486 5.19 -10.56 -32.55
C VAL A 486 4.97 -11.91 -31.84
N LEU A 487 3.82 -12.06 -31.20
CA LEU A 487 3.43 -13.33 -30.59
C LEU A 487 2.99 -14.31 -31.69
N ASP A 488 3.18 -15.60 -31.42
CA ASP A 488 2.71 -16.65 -32.32
C ASP A 488 1.20 -16.51 -32.57
N PRO A 489 0.76 -16.34 -33.84
CA PRO A 489 -0.66 -16.18 -34.17
C PRO A 489 -1.53 -17.36 -33.72
N ILE A 490 -0.97 -18.57 -33.66
CA ILE A 490 -1.67 -19.77 -33.20
C ILE A 490 -1.92 -19.64 -31.69
N TRP A 491 -0.90 -19.21 -30.93
CA TRP A 491 -1.04 -18.96 -29.50
C TRP A 491 -2.06 -17.84 -29.23
N VAL A 492 -1.99 -16.73 -29.96
CA VAL A 492 -2.95 -15.62 -29.84
C VAL A 492 -4.38 -16.10 -30.12
N SER A 493 -4.57 -16.89 -31.16
CA SER A 493 -5.89 -17.43 -31.51
C SER A 493 -6.46 -18.36 -30.44
N LYS A 494 -5.63 -19.22 -29.83
CA LYS A 494 -6.04 -20.13 -28.75
C LYS A 494 -6.46 -19.39 -27.48
N ASN A 495 -5.91 -18.19 -27.26
CA ASN A 495 -6.18 -17.39 -26.08
C ASN A 495 -7.22 -16.28 -26.32
N LYS A 496 -7.87 -16.25 -27.48
CA LYS A 496 -8.91 -15.26 -27.79
C LYS A 496 -10.06 -15.33 -26.79
N GLY A 497 -10.43 -14.15 -26.26
CA GLY A 497 -11.47 -14.01 -25.23
C GLY A 497 -11.00 -14.35 -23.81
N ARG A 498 -9.72 -14.68 -23.61
CA ARG A 498 -9.14 -14.94 -22.28
C ARG A 498 -8.27 -13.78 -21.83
N THR A 499 -8.18 -13.58 -20.54
CA THR A 499 -7.14 -12.70 -19.96
C THR A 499 -5.81 -13.45 -19.97
N VAL A 500 -4.81 -12.84 -20.56
CA VAL A 500 -3.43 -13.34 -20.58
C VAL A 500 -2.50 -12.39 -19.82
N GLU A 501 -1.40 -12.93 -19.34
CA GLU A 501 -0.38 -12.20 -18.61
C GLU A 501 0.88 -12.08 -19.46
N ILE A 502 1.38 -10.87 -19.61
CA ILE A 502 2.56 -10.61 -20.43
C ILE A 502 3.56 -9.81 -19.62
N ASN A 503 4.78 -10.30 -19.53
CA ASN A 503 5.89 -9.56 -18.97
C ASN A 503 7.14 -9.75 -19.84
N TYR A 504 8.18 -8.96 -19.58
CA TYR A 504 9.48 -9.17 -20.20
C TYR A 504 10.58 -9.26 -19.15
N SER A 505 11.68 -9.83 -19.53
CA SER A 505 12.90 -9.88 -18.74
C SER A 505 14.07 -9.30 -19.50
N VAL A 506 14.95 -8.63 -18.75
CA VAL A 506 16.16 -7.98 -19.26
C VAL A 506 17.38 -8.52 -18.55
N PHE A 507 18.40 -8.86 -19.32
CA PHE A 507 19.73 -9.14 -18.78
C PHE A 507 20.69 -8.03 -19.22
N THR A 508 21.31 -7.37 -18.25
CA THR A 508 22.26 -6.29 -18.52
C THR A 508 23.67 -6.70 -18.10
N LYS A 509 24.69 -6.15 -18.77
CA LYS A 509 26.07 -6.34 -18.35
C LYS A 509 26.39 -5.64 -17.01
N LEU A 510 25.59 -4.64 -16.65
CA LEU A 510 25.74 -3.87 -15.41
C LEU A 510 25.19 -4.59 -14.19
N SER A 511 24.25 -5.51 -14.41
CA SER A 511 23.69 -6.38 -13.37
C SER A 511 23.70 -7.80 -13.94
N PRO A 512 24.53 -8.71 -13.42
CA PRO A 512 24.62 -10.08 -13.92
C PRO A 512 23.43 -10.94 -13.50
N GLN A 513 22.27 -10.33 -13.35
CA GLN A 513 21.01 -10.95 -12.98
C GLN A 513 19.92 -10.59 -13.98
N TRP A 514 18.96 -11.47 -14.13
CA TRP A 514 17.75 -11.18 -14.89
C TRP A 514 16.85 -10.24 -14.09
N LEU A 515 16.44 -9.15 -14.71
CA LEU A 515 15.48 -8.19 -14.21
C LEU A 515 14.15 -8.44 -14.93
N PHE A 516 13.04 -8.27 -14.19
CA PHE A 516 11.69 -8.54 -14.70
C PHE A 516 10.85 -7.27 -14.73
N SER A 517 10.00 -7.14 -15.74
CA SER A 517 9.00 -6.08 -15.78
C SER A 517 7.80 -6.41 -14.90
N GLN A 518 7.03 -5.38 -14.59
CA GLN A 518 5.64 -5.56 -14.16
C GLN A 518 4.87 -6.35 -15.21
N VAL A 519 3.79 -6.99 -14.77
CA VAL A 519 2.94 -7.83 -15.63
C VAL A 519 1.81 -7.00 -16.21
N LEU A 520 1.65 -7.06 -17.53
CA LEU A 520 0.47 -6.61 -18.25
C LEU A 520 -0.57 -7.74 -18.21
N ARG A 521 -1.77 -7.44 -17.75
CA ARG A 521 -2.93 -8.32 -17.86
C ARG A 521 -3.87 -7.76 -18.91
N VAL A 522 -4.10 -8.50 -19.98
CA VAL A 522 -4.88 -8.05 -21.13
C VAL A 522 -5.79 -9.16 -21.66
N GLN A 523 -6.99 -8.80 -22.06
CA GLN A 523 -7.90 -9.72 -22.76
C GLN A 523 -7.55 -9.75 -24.25
N LEU A 524 -7.33 -10.96 -24.81
CA LEU A 524 -7.06 -11.14 -26.23
C LEU A 524 -8.30 -11.28 -27.07
#